data_51903438d2238203090702ec5b7f08e2
#
_entry.id   51903438d2238203090702ec5b7f08e2
#
_cell.length_a   1.000
_cell.length_b   1.000
_cell.length_c   1.000
_cell.angle_alpha   90.00
_cell.angle_beta   90.00
_cell.angle_gamma   90.00
#
_symmetry.space_group_name_H-M   'P 1'
#
loop_
_entity.id
_entity.type
_entity.pdbx_description
1 polymer ?
#
loop_
_entity_poly.entity_id
_entity_poly.type
_entity_poly.pdbx_seq_one_letter_code
_entity_poly.pdbx_strand_id
1 'polypeptide(L)'
;MISIDDYGVTVYRSASPSAGGRHPIDILVGLLGGGSRKLYLYQPVSHSLRRLTISEEKQQLFFSDVENTLPFGESMLLWFSIQYMRTASKYTDYMSLVWRDVGAQLCCLQQAAKYVGLDSCPIGYLAEDTFDRLFESDALLSGGGLIVGGDSTNII
;
A
#
# COMPACT_ATOMS: atom_id res chain seq x y z
N MET A 1 -18.40 -6.36 -8.57
CA MET A 1 -19.48 -7.05 -7.81
C MET A 1 -19.00 -7.17 -6.39
N ILE A 2 -19.76 -6.67 -5.44
CA ILE A 2 -19.49 -6.75 -4.00
C ILE A 2 -20.44 -7.81 -3.44
N SER A 3 -19.94 -8.75 -2.65
CA SER A 3 -20.73 -9.76 -1.96
C SER A 3 -20.22 -9.93 -0.52
N ILE A 4 -21.05 -10.48 0.34
CA ILE A 4 -20.64 -10.92 1.68
C ILE A 4 -20.49 -12.44 1.61
N ASP A 5 -19.38 -12.96 2.09
CA ASP A 5 -19.13 -14.40 2.10
C ASP A 5 -19.75 -15.09 3.35
N ASP A 6 -19.60 -16.41 3.42
CA ASP A 6 -20.12 -17.24 4.53
C ASP A 6 -19.50 -16.91 5.90
N TYR A 7 -18.42 -16.10 5.92
CA TYR A 7 -17.74 -15.64 7.14
C TYR A 7 -18.09 -14.19 7.51
N GLY A 8 -19.04 -13.55 6.80
CA GLY A 8 -19.44 -12.17 7.03
C GLY A 8 -18.44 -11.12 6.51
N VAL A 9 -17.47 -11.53 5.69
CA VAL A 9 -16.46 -10.62 5.14
C VAL A 9 -16.91 -10.12 3.77
N THR A 10 -16.76 -8.82 3.55
CA THR A 10 -17.02 -8.21 2.25
C THR A 10 -15.99 -8.69 1.23
N VAL A 11 -16.46 -9.32 0.17
CA VAL A 11 -15.64 -9.78 -0.95
C VAL A 11 -15.95 -8.93 -2.16
N TYR A 12 -14.92 -8.43 -2.83
CA TYR A 12 -15.07 -7.69 -4.08
C TYR A 12 -14.04 -8.16 -5.12
N ARG A 13 -14.38 -7.97 -6.39
CA ARG A 13 -13.43 -8.25 -7.47
C ARG A 13 -12.52 -7.05 -7.67
N SER A 14 -11.24 -7.30 -7.75
CA SER A 14 -10.19 -6.33 -8.05
C SER A 14 -9.39 -6.79 -9.26
N ALA A 15 -8.64 -5.88 -9.88
CA ALA A 15 -7.68 -6.21 -10.93
C ALA A 15 -6.54 -7.08 -10.41
N SER A 16 -6.14 -6.88 -9.15
CA SER A 16 -5.13 -7.71 -8.51
C SER A 16 -5.78 -8.99 -7.97
N PRO A 17 -5.19 -10.16 -8.26
CA PRO A 17 -5.66 -11.41 -7.68
C PRO A 17 -5.42 -11.43 -6.17
N SER A 18 -6.30 -12.12 -5.45
CA SER A 18 -6.12 -12.34 -4.01
C SER A 18 -6.71 -13.69 -3.61
N ALA A 19 -6.07 -14.35 -2.66
CA ALA A 19 -6.51 -15.64 -2.13
C ALA A 19 -7.94 -15.56 -1.57
N GLY A 20 -8.87 -16.26 -2.21
CA GLY A 20 -10.30 -16.25 -1.85
C GLY A 20 -10.96 -14.88 -1.92
N GLY A 21 -10.40 -13.92 -2.66
CA GLY A 21 -10.92 -12.56 -2.79
C GLY A 21 -10.86 -11.75 -1.49
N ARG A 22 -9.93 -12.07 -0.59
CA ARG A 22 -9.83 -11.43 0.74
C ARG A 22 -9.24 -10.01 0.70
N HIS A 23 -8.41 -9.71 -0.30
CA HIS A 23 -7.77 -8.41 -0.50
C HIS A 23 -7.22 -7.83 0.81
N PRO A 24 -6.20 -8.48 1.43
CA PRO A 24 -5.68 -8.07 2.73
C PRO A 24 -4.89 -6.76 2.67
N ILE A 25 -4.62 -6.23 1.48
CA ILE A 25 -3.73 -5.09 1.27
C ILE A 25 -4.56 -3.83 1.03
N ASP A 26 -4.42 -2.87 1.92
CA ASP A 26 -4.87 -1.50 1.72
C ASP A 26 -3.70 -0.67 1.18
N ILE A 27 -3.96 0.19 0.20
CA ILE A 27 -2.94 1.04 -0.41
C ILE A 27 -2.97 2.41 0.26
N LEU A 28 -1.86 2.76 0.89
CA LEU A 28 -1.61 4.11 1.36
C LEU A 28 -0.92 4.90 0.23
N VAL A 29 -1.35 6.12 0.01
CA VAL A 29 -0.83 7.00 -1.05
C VAL A 29 -0.18 8.21 -0.41
N GLY A 30 1.13 8.33 -0.57
CA GLY A 30 1.91 9.49 -0.13
C GLY A 30 2.04 10.51 -1.26
N LEU A 31 1.39 11.66 -1.10
CA LEU A 31 1.43 12.75 -2.08
C LEU A 31 2.11 13.98 -1.51
N LEU A 32 2.95 14.62 -2.34
CA LEU A 32 3.51 15.93 -2.03
C LEU A 32 2.45 17.02 -2.33
N GLY A 33 2.20 17.88 -1.36
CA GLY A 33 1.28 19.00 -1.52
C GLY A 33 1.53 20.07 -0.47
N GLY A 34 1.61 21.33 -0.90
CA GLY A 34 1.83 22.44 0.02
C GLY A 34 3.16 22.41 0.78
N GLY A 35 4.21 21.82 0.19
CA GLY A 35 5.55 21.73 0.78
C GLY A 35 5.75 20.56 1.76
N SER A 36 4.74 19.73 1.99
CA SER A 36 4.88 18.52 2.82
C SER A 36 4.14 17.34 2.21
N ARG A 37 4.59 16.12 2.54
CA ARG A 37 3.88 14.90 2.14
C ARG A 37 2.76 14.59 3.10
N LYS A 38 1.67 14.07 2.55
CA LYS A 38 0.51 13.61 3.32
C LYS A 38 0.12 12.20 2.89
N LEU A 39 -0.30 11.39 3.86
CA LEU A 39 -0.81 10.05 3.64
C LEU A 39 -2.32 10.06 3.42
N TYR A 40 -2.72 9.33 2.41
CA TYR A 40 -4.12 9.05 2.08
C TYR A 40 -4.32 7.54 2.02
N LEU A 41 -5.53 7.10 2.35
CA LEU A 41 -5.97 5.74 2.09
C LEU A 41 -6.75 5.70 0.78
N TYR A 42 -6.33 4.84 -0.14
CA TYR A 42 -7.10 4.59 -1.36
C TYR A 42 -8.35 3.76 -1.05
N GLN A 43 -9.49 4.25 -1.52
CA GLN A 43 -10.80 3.61 -1.38
C GLN A 43 -11.17 2.94 -2.72
N PRO A 44 -11.04 1.62 -2.87
CA PRO A 44 -11.20 0.96 -4.18
C PRO A 44 -12.64 1.01 -4.71
N VAL A 45 -13.63 1.01 -3.83
CA VAL A 45 -15.05 1.00 -4.23
C VAL A 45 -15.49 2.34 -4.80
N SER A 46 -15.10 3.43 -4.17
CA SER A 46 -15.43 4.80 -4.59
C SER A 46 -14.39 5.42 -5.51
N HIS A 47 -13.26 4.73 -5.73
CA HIS A 47 -12.11 5.21 -6.48
C HIS A 47 -11.66 6.61 -6.03
N SER A 48 -11.46 6.76 -4.74
CA SER A 48 -11.14 8.03 -4.10
C SER A 48 -10.02 7.90 -3.08
N LEU A 49 -9.44 9.04 -2.69
CA LEU A 49 -8.44 9.13 -1.64
C LEU A 49 -9.06 9.73 -0.39
N ARG A 50 -8.97 9.03 0.73
CA ARG A 50 -9.36 9.53 2.04
C ARG A 50 -8.12 9.96 2.81
N ARG A 51 -8.03 11.23 3.19
CA ARG A 51 -6.94 11.72 4.02
C ARG A 51 -6.95 11.01 5.38
N LEU A 52 -5.78 10.58 5.84
CA LEU A 52 -5.61 9.97 7.15
C LEU A 52 -5.41 11.06 8.22
N THR A 53 -6.06 10.87 9.37
CA THR A 53 -5.92 11.74 10.54
C THR A 53 -4.75 11.25 11.40
N ILE A 54 -3.54 11.44 10.90
CA ILE A 54 -2.28 11.09 11.56
C ILE A 54 -1.49 12.38 11.75
N SER A 55 -0.80 12.53 12.89
CA SER A 55 0.00 13.73 13.17
C SER A 55 1.08 13.95 12.09
N GLU A 56 1.39 15.20 11.80
CA GLU A 56 2.41 15.54 10.79
C GLU A 56 3.77 14.97 11.16
N GLU A 57 4.12 15.00 12.43
CA GLU A 57 5.37 14.47 12.97
C GLU A 57 5.54 12.96 12.63
N LYS A 58 4.53 12.14 12.88
CA LYS A 58 4.56 10.72 12.56
C LYS A 58 4.66 10.46 11.05
N GLN A 59 3.90 11.24 10.26
CA GLN A 59 3.99 11.13 8.80
C GLN A 59 5.38 11.53 8.29
N GLN A 60 5.97 12.61 8.79
CA GLN A 60 7.31 13.04 8.39
C GLN A 60 8.37 12.01 8.78
N LEU A 61 8.28 11.43 9.99
CA LEU A 61 9.19 10.39 10.43
C LEU A 61 9.16 9.18 9.46
N PHE A 62 7.97 8.72 9.12
CA PHE A 62 7.79 7.61 8.17
C PHE A 62 8.35 7.96 6.78
N PHE A 63 8.00 9.12 6.22
CA PHE A 63 8.50 9.50 4.90
C PHE A 63 10.02 9.69 4.89
N SER A 64 10.61 10.27 5.92
CA SER A 64 12.06 10.44 6.02
C SER A 64 12.77 9.09 6.10
N ASP A 65 12.22 8.12 6.82
CA ASP A 65 12.76 6.78 6.94
C ASP A 65 12.75 6.07 5.56
N VAL A 66 11.65 6.12 4.84
CA VAL A 66 11.55 5.55 3.48
C VAL A 66 12.51 6.27 2.52
N GLU A 67 12.58 7.60 2.56
CA GLU A 67 13.40 8.42 1.68
C GLU A 67 14.91 8.24 1.93
N ASN A 68 15.31 7.95 3.17
CA ASN A 68 16.68 7.58 3.51
C ASN A 68 17.11 6.25 2.88
N THR A 69 16.17 5.33 2.68
CA THR A 69 16.42 4.04 2.03
C THR A 69 16.48 4.19 0.52
N LEU A 70 15.53 4.91 -0.06
CA LEU A 70 15.46 5.19 -1.49
C LEU A 70 14.89 6.60 -1.72
N PRO A 71 15.72 7.59 -2.08
CA PRO A 71 15.25 8.94 -2.40
C PRO A 71 14.26 8.92 -3.55
N PHE A 72 13.11 9.56 -3.40
CA PHE A 72 12.05 9.59 -4.42
C PHE A 72 11.51 10.98 -4.74
N GLY A 73 12.08 12.03 -4.14
CA GLY A 73 11.83 13.44 -4.49
C GLY A 73 10.35 13.77 -4.59
N GLU A 74 9.86 14.22 -5.74
CA GLU A 74 8.45 14.60 -5.95
C GLU A 74 7.55 13.42 -6.36
N SER A 75 8.11 12.23 -6.56
CA SER A 75 7.34 11.04 -6.95
C SER A 75 6.30 10.66 -5.90
N MET A 76 5.27 9.97 -6.34
CA MET A 76 4.22 9.40 -5.47
C MET A 76 4.74 8.14 -4.79
N LEU A 77 4.45 7.99 -3.50
CA LEU A 77 4.68 6.75 -2.75
C LEU A 77 3.37 5.98 -2.65
N LEU A 78 3.37 4.73 -3.09
CA LEU A 78 2.32 3.76 -2.79
C LEU A 78 2.86 2.79 -1.75
N TRP A 79 2.21 2.69 -0.59
CA TRP A 79 2.64 1.81 0.49
C TRP A 79 1.57 0.80 0.85
N PHE A 80 1.96 -0.42 1.19
CA PHE A 80 1.05 -1.52 1.48
C PHE A 80 0.85 -1.67 2.98
N SER A 81 -0.36 -1.39 3.43
CA SER A 81 -0.82 -1.69 4.79
C SER A 81 -1.57 -3.02 4.76
N ILE A 82 -1.04 -4.03 5.42
CA ILE A 82 -1.54 -5.39 5.36
C ILE A 82 -2.48 -5.64 6.55
N GLN A 83 -3.74 -5.90 6.26
CA GLN A 83 -4.73 -6.39 7.22
C GLN A 83 -4.82 -7.92 7.15
N TYR A 84 -3.82 -8.60 7.67
CA TYR A 84 -3.66 -10.05 7.54
C TYR A 84 -4.86 -10.85 8.07
N MET A 85 -5.59 -10.32 9.05
CA MET A 85 -6.79 -10.95 9.61
C MET A 85 -7.89 -11.20 8.58
N ARG A 86 -7.93 -10.42 7.49
CA ARG A 86 -8.88 -10.69 6.39
C ARG A 86 -8.63 -12.06 5.77
N THR A 87 -7.36 -12.47 5.61
CA THR A 87 -6.99 -13.78 5.06
C THR A 87 -7.03 -14.87 6.14
N ALA A 88 -6.59 -14.55 7.36
CA ALA A 88 -6.61 -15.46 8.51
C ALA A 88 -8.04 -15.93 8.87
N SER A 89 -9.05 -15.13 8.59
CA SER A 89 -10.47 -15.50 8.80
C SER A 89 -10.89 -16.74 8.02
N LYS A 90 -10.15 -17.12 6.96
CA LYS A 90 -10.50 -18.25 6.08
C LYS A 90 -9.41 -19.32 6.00
N TYR A 91 -8.15 -18.96 6.19
CA TYR A 91 -7.01 -19.85 5.91
C TYR A 91 -6.10 -19.98 7.13
N THR A 92 -5.71 -21.20 7.46
CA THR A 92 -4.79 -21.46 8.58
C THR A 92 -3.35 -21.05 8.26
N ASP A 93 -2.88 -21.27 7.04
CA ASP A 93 -1.55 -20.84 6.57
C ASP A 93 -1.65 -19.53 5.76
N TYR A 94 -2.25 -18.53 6.41
CA TYR A 94 -2.61 -17.27 5.76
C TYR A 94 -1.41 -16.41 5.36
N MET A 95 -0.31 -16.44 6.12
CA MET A 95 0.81 -15.54 5.85
C MET A 95 1.47 -15.81 4.50
N SER A 96 1.59 -17.06 4.10
CA SER A 96 2.12 -17.42 2.78
C SER A 96 1.25 -16.87 1.64
N LEU A 97 -0.08 -16.84 1.85
CA LEU A 97 -1.03 -16.28 0.90
C LEU A 97 -0.97 -14.74 0.89
N VAL A 98 -0.87 -14.12 2.05
CA VAL A 98 -0.74 -12.66 2.19
C VAL A 98 0.46 -12.14 1.40
N TRP A 99 1.64 -12.75 1.55
CA TRP A 99 2.82 -12.31 0.83
C TRP A 99 2.75 -12.57 -0.69
N ARG A 100 2.05 -13.60 -1.13
CA ARG A 100 1.76 -13.80 -2.56
C ARG A 100 0.83 -12.71 -3.09
N ASP A 101 -0.18 -12.33 -2.32
CA ASP A 101 -1.09 -11.23 -2.66
C ASP A 101 -0.33 -9.89 -2.73
N VAL A 102 0.65 -9.65 -1.83
CA VAL A 102 1.54 -8.47 -1.89
C VAL A 102 2.31 -8.42 -3.22
N GLY A 103 2.95 -9.54 -3.61
CA GLY A 103 3.66 -9.61 -4.88
C GLY A 103 2.76 -9.41 -6.09
N ALA A 104 1.55 -9.99 -6.07
CA ALA A 104 0.56 -9.82 -7.12
C ALA A 104 0.07 -8.36 -7.23
N GLN A 105 -0.22 -7.73 -6.09
CA GLN A 105 -0.60 -6.31 -6.05
C GLN A 105 0.51 -5.41 -6.59
N LEU A 106 1.75 -5.66 -6.18
CA LEU A 106 2.92 -4.93 -6.67
C LEU A 106 3.05 -5.02 -8.19
N CYS A 107 2.97 -6.24 -8.74
CA CYS A 107 3.03 -6.48 -10.18
C CYS A 107 1.91 -5.74 -10.93
N CYS A 108 0.67 -5.79 -10.44
CA CYS A 108 -0.46 -5.10 -11.07
C CYS A 108 -0.25 -3.58 -11.09
N LEU A 109 0.26 -3.00 -10.01
CA LEU A 109 0.53 -1.56 -9.95
C LEU A 109 1.68 -1.13 -10.86
N GLN A 110 2.74 -1.93 -10.96
CA GLN A 110 3.84 -1.67 -11.91
C GLN A 110 3.35 -1.70 -13.36
N GLN A 111 2.52 -2.68 -13.72
CA GLN A 111 1.93 -2.76 -15.05
C GLN A 111 1.00 -1.58 -15.33
N ALA A 112 0.19 -1.18 -14.34
CA ALA A 112 -0.69 -0.03 -14.46
C ALA A 112 0.11 1.28 -14.64
N ALA A 113 1.16 1.50 -13.85
CA ALA A 113 2.06 2.63 -14.01
C ALA A 113 2.65 2.69 -15.41
N LYS A 114 3.19 1.57 -15.89
CA LYS A 114 3.73 1.46 -17.25
C LYS A 114 2.69 1.74 -18.33
N TYR A 115 1.47 1.24 -18.16
CA TYR A 115 0.38 1.48 -19.12
C TYR A 115 0.02 2.96 -19.26
N VAL A 116 0.10 3.73 -18.18
CA VAL A 116 -0.17 5.18 -18.21
C VAL A 116 1.08 6.03 -18.48
N GLY A 117 2.20 5.41 -18.82
CA GLY A 117 3.45 6.11 -19.18
C GLY A 117 4.25 6.61 -17.97
N LEU A 118 4.06 6.03 -16.79
CA LEU A 118 4.83 6.33 -15.59
C LEU A 118 5.87 5.24 -15.32
N ASP A 119 7.00 5.65 -14.77
CA ASP A 119 7.99 4.73 -14.24
C ASP A 119 7.66 4.34 -12.80
N SER A 120 8.15 3.19 -12.36
CA SER A 120 7.91 2.71 -11.01
C SER A 120 9.07 1.88 -10.49
N CYS A 121 9.36 2.05 -9.20
CA CYS A 121 10.42 1.32 -8.50
C CYS A 121 9.86 0.67 -7.23
N PRO A 122 9.91 -0.68 -7.12
CA PRO A 122 9.52 -1.38 -5.90
C PRO A 122 10.47 -1.07 -4.74
N ILE A 123 9.93 -0.97 -3.54
CA ILE A 123 10.69 -0.84 -2.30
C ILE A 123 10.53 -2.11 -1.49
N GLY A 124 11.64 -2.84 -1.28
CA GLY A 124 11.67 -4.04 -0.44
C GLY A 124 11.82 -3.75 1.06
N TYR A 125 12.18 -2.52 1.42
CA TYR A 125 12.24 -2.07 2.80
C TYR A 125 10.83 -1.95 3.39
N LEU A 126 10.63 -2.44 4.61
CA LEU A 126 9.30 -2.49 5.23
C LEU A 126 9.01 -1.29 6.15
N ALA A 127 10.02 -0.55 6.58
CA ALA A 127 9.89 0.59 7.51
C ALA A 127 9.03 0.24 8.75
N GLU A 128 9.17 -0.96 9.30
CA GLU A 128 8.28 -1.53 10.33
C GLU A 128 8.14 -0.59 11.53
N ASP A 129 9.24 -0.13 12.11
CA ASP A 129 9.23 0.73 13.30
C ASP A 129 8.46 2.04 13.08
N THR A 130 8.66 2.70 11.94
CA THR A 130 7.99 3.97 11.63
C THR A 130 6.56 3.77 11.17
N PHE A 131 6.27 2.66 10.48
CA PHE A 131 4.92 2.26 10.10
C PHE A 131 4.06 1.94 11.35
N ASP A 132 4.58 1.18 12.30
CA ASP A 132 3.88 0.85 13.55
C ASP A 132 3.53 2.11 14.33
N ARG A 133 4.43 3.11 14.35
CA ARG A 133 4.17 4.41 14.98
C ARG A 133 3.08 5.22 14.27
N LEU A 134 2.83 5.01 12.96
CA LEU A 134 1.74 5.68 12.27
C LEU A 134 0.38 5.25 12.81
N PHE A 135 0.20 3.96 13.05
CA PHE A 135 -1.14 3.38 13.30
C PHE A 135 -1.33 2.92 14.74
N GLU A 136 -0.25 2.69 15.51
CA GLU A 136 -0.29 2.19 16.90
C GLU A 136 -1.18 0.93 17.02
N SER A 137 -1.05 0.01 16.05
CA SER A 137 -1.93 -1.15 15.92
C SER A 137 -1.15 -2.40 15.53
N ASP A 138 -1.20 -3.41 16.38
CA ASP A 138 -0.63 -4.74 16.12
C ASP A 138 -1.41 -5.54 15.04
N ALA A 139 -2.55 -5.02 14.60
CA ALA A 139 -3.40 -5.67 13.59
C ALA A 139 -2.97 -5.37 12.15
N LEU A 140 -2.03 -4.45 11.96
CA LEU A 140 -1.52 -4.05 10.65
C LEU A 140 -0.06 -4.43 10.52
N LEU A 141 0.34 -4.90 9.31
CA LEU A 141 1.74 -5.13 8.99
C LEU A 141 2.14 -4.22 7.83
N SER A 142 3.38 -3.81 7.83
CA SER A 142 3.97 -3.11 6.70
C SER A 142 4.33 -4.09 5.58
N GLY A 143 3.92 -3.80 4.36
CA GLY A 143 4.16 -4.64 3.18
C GLY A 143 5.20 -4.09 2.20
N GLY A 144 5.90 -3.01 2.58
CA GLY A 144 6.73 -2.27 1.63
C GLY A 144 5.89 -1.45 0.67
N GLY A 145 6.45 -1.11 -0.47
CA GLY A 145 5.72 -0.21 -1.37
C GLY A 145 6.30 -0.09 -2.77
N LEU A 146 5.84 0.95 -3.44
CA LEU A 146 6.19 1.30 -4.80
C LEU A 146 6.32 2.81 -4.93
N ILE A 147 7.44 3.28 -5.46
CA ILE A 147 7.55 4.67 -5.92
C ILE A 147 7.05 4.74 -7.35
N VAL A 148 6.22 5.75 -7.65
CA VAL A 148 5.69 6.00 -8.99
C VAL A 148 5.96 7.45 -9.37
N GLY A 149 6.61 7.66 -10.50
CA GLY A 149 6.97 8.99 -10.98
C GLY A 149 6.99 9.09 -12.51
N GLY A 150 7.10 10.32 -13.02
CA GLY A 150 6.95 10.63 -14.45
C GLY A 150 8.21 11.14 -15.17
N ASP A 151 9.42 10.89 -14.66
CA ASP A 151 10.63 11.26 -15.41
C ASP A 151 11.71 10.19 -15.26
N SER A 152 11.93 9.42 -16.32
CA SER A 152 12.86 8.30 -16.42
C SER A 152 14.33 8.69 -16.22
N THR A 153 14.65 9.96 -16.02
CA THR A 153 16.01 10.45 -15.87
C THR A 153 16.54 10.46 -14.45
N ASN A 154 15.70 10.20 -13.44
CA ASN A 154 16.06 10.32 -12.02
C ASN A 154 15.81 9.08 -11.15
N ILE A 155 15.45 7.92 -11.74
CA ILE A 155 15.23 6.68 -10.98
C ILE A 155 16.32 5.64 -11.37
N ILE A 156 17.59 5.99 -11.17
CA ILE A 156 18.71 5.03 -11.11
C ILE A 156 19.68 5.49 -10.04
#